data_bf3433b40fea762339fe9eec6bdc5ffa
#
_entry.id   bf3433b40fea762339fe9eec6bdc5ffa
#
_cell.length_a   1.000
_cell.length_b   1.000
_cell.length_c   1.000
_cell.angle_alpha   90.00
_cell.angle_beta   90.00
_cell.angle_gamma   90.00
#
_symmetry.space_group_name_H-M   'P 1'
#
loop_
_entity.id
_entity.type
_entity.pdbx_description
1 polymer ?
#
loop_
_entity_poly.entity_id
_entity_poly.type
_entity_poly.pdbx_seq_one_letter_code
_entity_poly.pdbx_strand_id
1 'polypeptide(L)'
;MKKFRMIHHADRATIAAMYEHYAPVFILSTGRAGSKFIVELLNLDARVLACHEPRPTLEYFCDWASRHQEQGDVLGRMIDAARMEMVLEACIQERIFIESNQCLTFFAPALAALFKSAKFVHLVRHPGDFVVSAARKGWHRNDSIWEAGRARLADERRWSAMDQVERLAWLWDFTNRYLRDFLAALPAARRLTCRLEDLLGGERAVMELFTFCGADMPEAGKVTAIQGRPVNTLWVDADEPDNMKKNPAFPAFKDWPAGEREKVARACAATARELDYEL
;
A
#
# COMPACT_ATOMS: atom_id res chain seq x y z
N MET A 1 3.52 29.90 -4.92
CA MET A 1 2.36 30.81 -4.96
C MET A 1 1.38 30.59 -6.11
N LYS A 2 1.80 30.15 -7.32
CA LYS A 2 0.85 29.86 -8.43
C LYS A 2 -0.09 28.65 -8.18
N LYS A 3 0.38 27.60 -7.47
CA LYS A 3 -0.40 26.37 -7.22
C LYS A 3 -1.67 26.60 -6.38
N PHE A 4 -1.59 27.40 -5.31
CA PHE A 4 -2.73 27.68 -4.44
C PHE A 4 -3.87 28.41 -5.13
N ARG A 5 -3.58 29.20 -6.17
CA ARG A 5 -4.61 29.94 -6.92
C ARG A 5 -5.50 29.04 -7.78
N MET A 6 -5.00 27.88 -8.23
CA MET A 6 -5.78 27.01 -9.14
C MET A 6 -6.92 26.30 -8.41
N ILE A 7 -6.70 25.81 -7.18
CA ILE A 7 -7.76 25.15 -6.38
C ILE A 7 -8.88 26.12 -6.01
N HIS A 8 -8.53 27.37 -5.66
CA HIS A 8 -9.50 28.40 -5.31
C HIS A 8 -10.41 28.86 -6.48
N HIS A 9 -10.07 28.47 -7.71
CA HIS A 9 -10.86 28.76 -8.91
C HIS A 9 -11.68 27.56 -9.41
N ALA A 10 -11.56 26.38 -8.75
CA ALA A 10 -12.35 25.24 -9.11
C ALA A 10 -13.83 25.51 -8.79
N ASP A 11 -14.66 25.46 -9.80
CA ASP A 11 -16.09 25.56 -9.64
C ASP A 11 -16.73 24.22 -9.24
N ARG A 12 -18.00 24.23 -8.89
CA ARG A 12 -18.73 23.02 -8.49
C ARG A 12 -18.76 21.94 -9.59
N ALA A 13 -18.76 22.35 -10.86
CA ALA A 13 -18.78 21.43 -11.99
C ALA A 13 -17.44 20.68 -12.10
N THR A 14 -16.33 21.38 -11.94
CA THR A 14 -14.98 20.78 -11.90
C THR A 14 -14.83 19.78 -10.75
N ILE A 15 -15.33 20.14 -9.56
CA ILE A 15 -15.28 19.22 -8.40
C ILE A 15 -16.16 17.99 -8.65
N ALA A 16 -17.37 18.15 -9.19
CA ALA A 16 -18.25 17.03 -9.52
C ALA A 16 -17.61 16.12 -10.60
N ALA A 17 -17.01 16.71 -11.64
CA ALA A 17 -16.32 15.96 -12.70
C ALA A 17 -15.12 15.18 -12.16
N MET A 18 -14.39 15.71 -11.19
CA MET A 18 -13.31 15.01 -10.51
C MET A 18 -13.81 13.71 -9.84
N TYR A 19 -14.89 13.77 -9.07
CA TYR A 19 -15.43 12.58 -8.41
C TYR A 19 -15.95 11.53 -9.40
N GLU A 20 -16.58 11.96 -10.47
CA GLU A 20 -17.23 11.06 -11.45
C GLU A 20 -16.28 10.52 -12.51
N HIS A 21 -15.34 11.32 -13.00
CA HIS A 21 -14.60 11.01 -14.22
C HIS A 21 -13.08 10.94 -14.05
N TYR A 22 -12.51 11.66 -13.10
CA TYR A 22 -11.07 11.57 -12.86
C TYR A 22 -10.71 10.23 -12.22
N ALA A 23 -9.65 9.60 -12.69
CA ALA A 23 -9.24 8.26 -12.30
C ALA A 23 -7.96 8.26 -11.46
N PRO A 24 -8.01 8.65 -10.18
CA PRO A 24 -6.86 8.49 -9.29
C PRO A 24 -6.52 7.01 -9.13
N VAL A 25 -5.24 6.71 -8.91
CA VAL A 25 -4.76 5.34 -8.67
C VAL A 25 -4.36 5.19 -7.21
N PHE A 26 -4.93 4.20 -6.54
CA PHE A 26 -4.58 3.86 -5.16
C PHE A 26 -3.85 2.52 -5.12
N ILE A 27 -2.59 2.54 -4.63
CA ILE A 27 -1.76 1.35 -4.44
C ILE A 27 -1.86 0.93 -2.99
N LEU A 28 -2.54 -0.17 -2.74
CA LEU A 28 -2.90 -0.71 -1.45
C LEU A 28 -2.07 -1.95 -1.14
N SER A 29 -1.71 -2.15 0.12
CA SER A 29 -0.85 -3.26 0.53
C SER A 29 -0.89 -3.47 2.04
N THR A 30 -0.18 -4.49 2.50
CA THR A 30 0.13 -4.66 3.92
C THR A 30 1.08 -3.60 4.49
N GLY A 31 1.69 -2.76 3.62
CA GLY A 31 2.96 -2.11 3.92
C GLY A 31 4.15 -3.09 3.80
N ARG A 32 5.36 -2.59 3.86
CA ARG A 32 6.59 -3.38 3.68
C ARG A 32 6.63 -4.20 2.38
N ALA A 33 5.77 -3.88 1.44
CA ALA A 33 5.61 -4.52 0.13
C ALA A 33 6.29 -3.75 -1.02
N GLY A 34 7.19 -2.79 -0.74
CA GLY A 34 7.87 -2.02 -1.78
C GLY A 34 7.16 -0.73 -2.18
N SER A 35 6.32 -0.17 -1.30
CA SER A 35 5.51 1.04 -1.56
C SER A 35 6.33 2.27 -1.96
N LYS A 36 7.53 2.46 -1.41
CA LYS A 36 8.43 3.55 -1.83
C LYS A 36 9.03 3.30 -3.22
N PHE A 37 9.45 2.06 -3.48
CA PHE A 37 9.99 1.65 -4.77
C PHE A 37 8.99 1.91 -5.92
N ILE A 38 7.74 1.50 -5.76
CA ILE A 38 6.73 1.66 -6.81
C ILE A 38 6.41 3.14 -7.07
N VAL A 39 6.46 3.99 -6.05
CA VAL A 39 6.30 5.45 -6.19
C VAL A 39 7.45 6.08 -6.96
N GLU A 40 8.71 5.70 -6.66
CA GLU A 40 9.87 6.18 -7.40
C GLU A 40 9.82 5.72 -8.86
N LEU A 41 9.44 4.46 -9.08
CA LEU A 41 9.29 3.89 -10.42
C LEU A 41 8.26 4.67 -11.25
N LEU A 42 7.07 4.90 -10.71
CA LEU A 42 5.99 5.59 -11.41
C LEU A 42 6.28 7.08 -11.66
N ASN A 43 7.02 7.74 -10.77
CA ASN A 43 7.45 9.13 -10.96
C ASN A 43 8.52 9.31 -12.07
N LEU A 44 8.94 8.25 -12.75
CA LEU A 44 9.75 8.36 -13.97
C LEU A 44 8.97 8.98 -15.14
N ASP A 45 7.64 8.86 -15.17
CA ASP A 45 6.79 9.64 -16.10
C ASP A 45 6.47 11.01 -15.48
N ALA A 46 6.84 12.07 -16.18
CA ALA A 46 6.64 13.45 -15.74
C ALA A 46 5.16 13.85 -15.54
N ARG A 47 4.22 13.13 -16.17
CA ARG A 47 2.77 13.35 -15.99
C ARG A 47 2.26 12.74 -14.69
N VAL A 48 3.00 11.83 -14.10
CA VAL A 48 2.62 11.17 -12.84
C VAL A 48 2.94 12.07 -11.66
N LEU A 49 2.01 12.10 -10.69
CA LEU A 49 2.18 12.64 -9.37
C LEU A 49 1.97 11.49 -8.38
N ALA A 50 3.01 10.67 -8.21
CA ALA A 50 2.96 9.57 -7.25
C ALA A 50 3.50 10.02 -5.90
N CYS A 51 2.77 9.70 -4.81
CA CYS A 51 3.13 10.00 -3.44
C CYS A 51 3.06 8.75 -2.55
N HIS A 52 3.91 8.74 -1.53
CA HIS A 52 3.97 7.68 -0.53
C HIS A 52 3.49 8.22 0.82
N GLU A 53 2.41 7.64 1.34
CA GLU A 53 1.84 7.95 2.66
C GLU A 53 1.74 9.47 2.93
N PRO A 54 1.08 10.27 2.06
CA PRO A 54 0.96 11.70 2.26
C PRO A 54 0.14 12.01 3.51
N ARG A 55 0.40 13.15 4.13
CA ARG A 55 -0.38 13.62 5.29
C ARG A 55 -1.73 14.20 4.88
N PRO A 56 -2.78 13.96 5.69
CA PRO A 56 -2.84 13.10 6.87
C PRO A 56 -2.76 11.62 6.47
N THR A 57 -1.90 10.83 7.18
CA THR A 57 -1.62 9.42 6.83
C THR A 57 -2.79 8.49 7.11
N LEU A 58 -3.72 8.87 8.00
CA LEU A 58 -4.83 8.06 8.50
C LEU A 58 -4.39 6.78 9.25
N GLU A 59 -3.11 6.64 9.57
CA GLU A 59 -2.54 5.45 10.19
C GLU A 59 -3.26 5.05 11.49
N TYR A 60 -3.59 6.05 12.30
CA TYR A 60 -4.30 5.84 13.56
C TYR A 60 -5.68 5.18 13.41
N PHE A 61 -6.29 5.31 12.24
CA PHE A 61 -7.64 4.82 11.98
C PHE A 61 -7.71 3.48 11.24
N CYS A 62 -6.56 2.87 10.89
CA CYS A 62 -6.55 1.65 10.07
C CYS A 62 -7.25 0.48 10.76
N ASP A 63 -6.98 0.25 12.06
CA ASP A 63 -7.63 -0.82 12.83
C ASP A 63 -9.13 -0.55 12.97
N TRP A 64 -9.50 0.68 13.28
CA TRP A 64 -10.90 1.06 13.35
C TRP A 64 -11.62 0.87 12.01
N ALA A 65 -11.04 1.35 10.92
CA ALA A 65 -11.60 1.16 9.58
C ALA A 65 -11.76 -0.32 9.22
N SER A 66 -10.80 -1.17 9.60
CA SER A 66 -10.87 -2.62 9.32
C SER A 66 -12.07 -3.31 9.99
N ARG A 67 -12.57 -2.75 11.09
CA ARG A 67 -13.66 -3.31 11.90
C ARG A 67 -15.02 -2.66 11.66
N HIS A 68 -15.08 -1.50 10.99
CA HIS A 68 -16.30 -0.71 10.85
C HIS A 68 -16.61 -0.42 9.38
N GLN A 69 -16.54 -1.47 8.54
CA GLN A 69 -16.82 -1.37 7.11
C GLN A 69 -18.29 -0.99 6.82
N GLU A 70 -19.19 -1.25 7.75
CA GLU A 70 -20.60 -0.85 7.70
C GLU A 70 -20.81 0.68 7.79
N GLN A 71 -19.80 1.40 8.31
CA GLN A 71 -19.83 2.86 8.43
C GLN A 71 -19.26 3.57 7.18
N GLY A 72 -19.64 3.11 5.99
CA GLY A 72 -19.13 3.62 4.71
C GLY A 72 -19.21 5.13 4.57
N ASP A 73 -20.27 5.79 5.06
CA ASP A 73 -20.42 7.25 5.03
C ASP A 73 -19.37 7.97 5.89
N VAL A 74 -19.03 7.41 7.05
CA VAL A 74 -18.00 7.99 7.93
C VAL A 74 -16.63 7.82 7.27
N LEU A 75 -16.33 6.62 6.79
CA LEU A 75 -15.09 6.34 6.06
C LEU A 75 -14.95 7.24 4.83
N GLY A 76 -16.04 7.45 4.08
CA GLY A 76 -16.09 8.34 2.93
C GLY A 76 -15.74 9.78 3.28
N ARG A 77 -16.34 10.35 4.35
CA ARG A 77 -16.03 11.70 4.82
C ARG A 77 -14.58 11.84 5.30
N MET A 78 -14.03 10.82 5.96
CA MET A 78 -12.62 10.83 6.39
C MET A 78 -11.68 10.89 5.18
N ILE A 79 -11.95 10.10 4.14
CA ILE A 79 -11.17 10.10 2.90
C ILE A 79 -11.33 11.42 2.16
N ASP A 80 -12.55 11.93 2.05
CA ASP A 80 -12.82 13.19 1.37
C ASP A 80 -12.03 14.34 2.02
N ALA A 81 -12.15 14.49 3.32
CA ALA A 81 -11.40 15.49 4.07
C ALA A 81 -9.87 15.34 3.96
N ALA A 82 -9.38 14.11 3.78
CA ALA A 82 -7.95 13.84 3.71
C ALA A 82 -7.36 13.93 2.31
N ARG A 83 -8.16 13.77 1.23
CA ARG A 83 -7.64 13.57 -0.14
C ARG A 83 -8.23 14.47 -1.21
N MET A 84 -9.38 15.07 -0.97
CA MET A 84 -10.08 15.86 -1.99
C MET A 84 -9.18 16.92 -2.63
N GLU A 85 -8.50 17.73 -1.82
CA GLU A 85 -7.63 18.80 -2.34
C GLU A 85 -6.46 18.28 -3.18
N MET A 86 -5.83 17.18 -2.76
CA MET A 86 -4.70 16.59 -3.49
C MET A 86 -5.13 16.02 -4.83
N VAL A 87 -6.25 15.31 -4.86
CA VAL A 87 -6.82 14.73 -6.08
C VAL A 87 -7.32 15.84 -7.01
N LEU A 88 -7.97 16.87 -6.46
CA LEU A 88 -8.43 18.03 -7.23
C LEU A 88 -7.26 18.80 -7.87
N GLU A 89 -6.17 19.00 -7.12
CA GLU A 89 -4.97 19.66 -7.65
C GLU A 89 -4.41 18.89 -8.84
N ALA A 90 -4.27 17.55 -8.71
CA ALA A 90 -3.78 16.72 -9.80
C ALA A 90 -4.74 16.72 -10.99
N CYS A 91 -6.05 16.67 -10.76
CA CYS A 91 -7.08 16.74 -11.79
C CYS A 91 -6.98 18.05 -12.59
N ILE A 92 -6.90 19.21 -11.92
CA ILE A 92 -6.78 20.53 -12.56
C ILE A 92 -5.48 20.66 -13.35
N GLN A 93 -4.40 20.00 -12.87
CA GLN A 93 -3.10 20.00 -13.57
C GLN A 93 -3.02 18.96 -14.68
N GLU A 94 -4.10 18.23 -14.97
CA GLU A 94 -4.14 17.14 -15.96
C GLU A 94 -3.03 16.09 -15.72
N ARG A 95 -2.71 15.84 -14.46
CA ARG A 95 -1.71 14.84 -14.04
C ARG A 95 -2.37 13.56 -13.56
N ILE A 96 -1.64 12.47 -13.58
CA ILE A 96 -2.06 11.18 -13.05
C ILE A 96 -1.73 11.14 -11.56
N PHE A 97 -2.74 11.25 -10.70
CA PHE A 97 -2.55 11.10 -9.25
C PHE A 97 -2.43 9.65 -8.86
N ILE A 98 -1.35 9.31 -8.15
CA ILE A 98 -1.13 7.96 -7.63
C ILE A 98 -0.73 8.06 -6.15
N GLU A 99 -1.43 7.36 -5.28
CA GLU A 99 -1.07 7.26 -3.87
C GLU A 99 -0.77 5.81 -3.49
N SER A 100 0.45 5.56 -2.99
CA SER A 100 0.82 4.29 -2.37
C SER A 100 0.78 4.44 -0.85
N ASN A 101 -0.25 3.85 -0.23
CA ASN A 101 -0.50 4.02 1.20
C ASN A 101 -1.19 2.79 1.80
N GLN A 102 -0.47 2.08 2.67
CA GLN A 102 -1.00 0.94 3.41
C GLN A 102 -2.18 1.31 4.33
N CYS A 103 -2.18 2.56 4.84
CA CYS A 103 -3.21 3.02 5.75
C CYS A 103 -4.56 3.20 5.07
N LEU A 104 -4.60 3.31 3.74
CA LEU A 104 -5.83 3.38 2.95
C LEU A 104 -6.43 2.02 2.62
N THR A 105 -5.76 0.92 2.95
CA THR A 105 -6.21 -0.43 2.57
C THR A 105 -7.65 -0.70 3.01
N PHE A 106 -7.98 -0.43 4.26
CA PHE A 106 -9.33 -0.66 4.78
C PHE A 106 -10.32 0.48 4.47
N PHE A 107 -9.87 1.53 3.80
CA PHE A 107 -10.71 2.57 3.21
C PHE A 107 -11.03 2.32 1.73
N ALA A 108 -10.58 1.21 1.16
CA ALA A 108 -10.71 0.92 -0.27
C ALA A 108 -12.16 1.00 -0.80
N PRO A 109 -13.19 0.44 -0.13
CA PRO A 109 -14.58 0.59 -0.57
C PRO A 109 -15.06 2.05 -0.55
N ALA A 110 -14.65 2.83 0.46
CA ALA A 110 -15.00 4.25 0.56
C ALA A 110 -14.33 5.07 -0.55
N LEU A 111 -13.06 4.79 -0.86
CA LEU A 111 -12.35 5.37 -2.02
C LEU A 111 -13.06 5.06 -3.33
N ALA A 112 -13.49 3.80 -3.54
CA ALA A 112 -14.19 3.38 -4.75
C ALA A 112 -15.59 3.99 -4.87
N ALA A 113 -16.24 4.24 -3.75
CA ALA A 113 -17.54 4.91 -3.70
C ALA A 113 -17.43 6.41 -3.95
N LEU A 114 -16.35 7.05 -3.45
CA LEU A 114 -16.12 8.49 -3.59
C LEU A 114 -15.62 8.85 -5.00
N PHE A 115 -14.59 8.17 -5.48
CA PHE A 115 -13.99 8.40 -6.80
C PHE A 115 -14.44 7.30 -7.76
N LYS A 116 -15.50 7.58 -8.56
CA LYS A 116 -16.19 6.55 -9.37
C LYS A 116 -15.28 5.89 -10.41
N SER A 117 -14.31 6.62 -10.92
CA SER A 117 -13.34 6.13 -11.91
C SER A 117 -12.00 5.68 -11.33
N ALA A 118 -11.84 5.71 -9.99
CA ALA A 118 -10.58 5.32 -9.34
C ALA A 118 -10.14 3.91 -9.71
N LYS A 119 -8.83 3.74 -9.87
CA LYS A 119 -8.18 2.46 -10.11
C LYS A 119 -7.43 2.00 -8.86
N PHE A 120 -7.35 0.68 -8.67
CA PHE A 120 -6.74 0.09 -7.48
C PHE A 120 -5.67 -0.93 -7.86
N VAL A 121 -4.49 -0.76 -7.29
CA VAL A 121 -3.37 -1.71 -7.40
C VAL A 121 -3.19 -2.40 -6.06
N HIS A 122 -3.29 -3.71 -6.03
CA HIS A 122 -2.88 -4.53 -4.90
C HIS A 122 -1.40 -4.86 -5.06
N LEU A 123 -0.56 -4.21 -4.26
CA LEU A 123 0.87 -4.49 -4.22
C LEU A 123 1.14 -5.51 -3.13
N VAL A 124 1.58 -6.70 -3.53
CA VAL A 124 1.84 -7.81 -2.63
C VAL A 124 3.32 -8.18 -2.64
N ARG A 125 3.80 -8.76 -1.55
CA ARG A 125 5.15 -9.28 -1.36
C ARG A 125 5.07 -10.66 -0.72
N HIS A 126 6.07 -11.52 -0.99
CA HIS A 126 6.19 -12.83 -0.36
C HIS A 126 5.99 -12.77 1.16
N PRO A 127 5.12 -13.61 1.75
CA PRO A 127 4.73 -13.48 3.17
C PRO A 127 5.92 -13.61 4.13
N GLY A 128 6.84 -14.51 3.88
CA GLY A 128 8.05 -14.64 4.69
C GLY A 128 8.90 -13.37 4.68
N ASP A 129 9.11 -12.78 3.52
CA ASP A 129 9.89 -11.54 3.37
C ASP A 129 9.19 -10.33 3.98
N PHE A 130 7.85 -10.29 3.91
CA PHE A 130 7.06 -9.31 4.63
C PHE A 130 7.27 -9.45 6.14
N VAL A 131 7.11 -10.67 6.70
CA VAL A 131 7.26 -10.93 8.14
C VAL A 131 8.65 -10.52 8.61
N VAL A 132 9.72 -10.91 7.91
CA VAL A 132 11.10 -10.47 8.22
C VAL A 132 11.21 -8.95 8.24
N SER A 133 10.68 -8.27 7.22
CA SER A 133 10.78 -6.81 7.11
C SER A 133 9.99 -6.08 8.18
N ALA A 134 8.78 -6.56 8.52
CA ALA A 134 7.92 -6.00 9.54
C ALA A 134 8.46 -6.26 10.96
N ALA A 135 9.01 -7.45 11.21
CA ALA A 135 9.65 -7.78 12.48
C ALA A 135 10.87 -6.90 12.77
N ARG A 136 11.68 -6.62 11.73
CA ARG A 136 12.81 -5.67 11.84
C ARG A 136 12.38 -4.26 12.25
N LYS A 137 11.18 -3.84 11.84
CA LYS A 137 10.59 -2.54 12.21
C LYS A 137 9.87 -2.59 13.56
N GLY A 138 9.84 -3.72 14.22
CA GLY A 138 9.19 -3.89 15.53
C GLY A 138 7.66 -3.88 15.47
N TRP A 139 7.05 -4.11 14.32
CA TRP A 139 5.61 -4.16 14.19
C TRP A 139 4.98 -5.23 15.09
N HIS A 140 3.86 -4.90 15.74
CA HIS A 140 3.15 -5.73 16.72
C HIS A 140 3.99 -6.17 17.92
N ARG A 141 5.07 -5.43 18.21
CA ARG A 141 5.92 -5.69 19.38
C ARG A 141 5.79 -4.64 20.47
N ASN A 142 5.48 -3.39 20.09
CA ASN A 142 5.45 -2.23 20.97
C ASN A 142 4.05 -1.66 21.09
N ASP A 143 3.77 -0.92 22.18
CA ASP A 143 2.53 -0.15 22.39
C ASP A 143 2.68 1.31 21.91
N SER A 144 3.41 1.54 20.83
CA SER A 144 3.55 2.88 20.26
C SER A 144 2.23 3.34 19.63
N ILE A 145 2.04 4.67 19.53
CA ILE A 145 0.85 5.26 18.88
C ILE A 145 0.70 4.77 17.42
N TRP A 146 1.82 4.52 16.74
CA TRP A 146 1.85 3.99 15.38
C TRP A 146 1.34 2.55 15.30
N GLU A 147 1.55 1.77 16.36
CA GLU A 147 1.03 0.41 16.47
C GLU A 147 -0.45 0.37 16.85
N ALA A 148 -0.95 1.39 17.56
CA ALA A 148 -2.35 1.46 17.97
C ALA A 148 -3.32 1.52 16.77
N GLY A 149 -2.89 2.09 15.65
CA GLY A 149 -3.68 2.16 14.42
C GLY A 149 -3.56 0.95 13.51
N ARG A 150 -2.63 0.03 13.75
CA ARG A 150 -2.41 -1.15 12.91
C ARG A 150 -3.48 -2.21 13.15
N ALA A 151 -4.03 -2.78 12.09
CA ALA A 151 -5.08 -3.79 12.20
C ALA A 151 -4.68 -4.95 13.12
N ARG A 152 -5.59 -5.36 13.99
CA ARG A 152 -5.45 -6.43 14.97
C ARG A 152 -6.63 -7.38 14.91
N LEU A 153 -6.42 -8.60 15.33
CA LEU A 153 -7.52 -9.55 15.53
C LEU A 153 -8.48 -9.03 16.61
N ALA A 154 -9.78 -9.06 16.34
CA ALA A 154 -10.79 -8.57 17.28
C ALA A 154 -10.90 -9.43 18.57
N ASP A 155 -10.52 -10.70 18.48
CA ASP A 155 -10.42 -11.60 19.66
C ASP A 155 -9.15 -11.28 20.46
N GLU A 156 -9.27 -10.42 21.45
CA GLU A 156 -8.16 -9.98 22.31
C GLU A 156 -7.47 -11.15 23.04
N ARG A 157 -8.21 -12.20 23.43
CA ARG A 157 -7.64 -13.36 24.11
C ARG A 157 -6.73 -14.13 23.15
N ARG A 158 -7.19 -14.36 21.94
CA ARG A 158 -6.41 -15.02 20.90
C ARG A 158 -5.23 -14.16 20.47
N TRP A 159 -5.44 -12.84 20.30
CA TRP A 159 -4.38 -11.91 19.94
C TRP A 159 -3.25 -11.89 20.96
N SER A 160 -3.59 -11.84 22.25
CA SER A 160 -2.60 -11.82 23.34
C SER A 160 -1.80 -13.13 23.45
N ALA A 161 -2.38 -14.25 23.02
CA ALA A 161 -1.70 -15.55 23.00
C ALA A 161 -0.72 -15.72 21.82
N MET A 162 -0.84 -14.89 20.78
CA MET A 162 0.03 -14.94 19.60
C MET A 162 1.37 -14.24 19.86
N ASP A 163 2.45 -14.82 19.37
CA ASP A 163 3.74 -14.13 19.32
C ASP A 163 3.82 -13.13 18.13
N GLN A 164 4.93 -12.42 18.02
CA GLN A 164 5.11 -11.40 16.97
C GLN A 164 5.02 -11.99 15.57
N VAL A 165 5.60 -13.16 15.32
CA VAL A 165 5.60 -13.80 13.99
C VAL A 165 4.19 -14.21 13.60
N GLU A 166 3.43 -14.78 14.52
CA GLU A 166 2.04 -15.16 14.30
C GLU A 166 1.15 -13.94 14.02
N ARG A 167 1.34 -12.84 14.76
CA ARG A 167 0.61 -11.58 14.53
C ARG A 167 0.92 -10.97 13.16
N LEU A 168 2.18 -11.00 12.74
CA LEU A 168 2.60 -10.50 11.42
C LEU A 168 2.09 -11.39 10.29
N ALA A 169 2.16 -12.72 10.45
CA ALA A 169 1.60 -13.64 9.47
C ALA A 169 0.08 -13.48 9.34
N TRP A 170 -0.62 -13.30 10.47
CA TRP A 170 -2.05 -12.97 10.47
C TRP A 170 -2.34 -11.65 9.74
N LEU A 171 -1.56 -10.59 10.00
CA LEU A 171 -1.74 -9.30 9.34
C LEU A 171 -1.57 -9.41 7.82
N TRP A 172 -0.57 -10.18 7.37
CA TRP A 172 -0.37 -10.44 5.95
C TRP A 172 -1.56 -11.16 5.32
N ASP A 173 -2.02 -12.25 5.92
CA ASP A 173 -3.16 -13.03 5.42
C ASP A 173 -4.44 -12.20 5.40
N PHE A 174 -4.78 -11.58 6.54
CA PHE A 174 -5.98 -10.78 6.68
C PHE A 174 -6.06 -9.64 5.67
N THR A 175 -4.97 -8.90 5.51
CA THR A 175 -4.92 -7.72 4.62
C THR A 175 -4.99 -8.13 3.16
N ASN A 176 -4.23 -9.15 2.75
CA ASN A 176 -4.21 -9.58 1.34
C ASN A 176 -5.51 -10.27 0.94
N ARG A 177 -6.13 -11.03 1.82
CA ARG A 177 -7.46 -11.61 1.60
C ARG A 177 -8.53 -10.52 1.47
N TYR A 178 -8.52 -9.53 2.34
CA TYR A 178 -9.41 -8.38 2.25
C TYR A 178 -9.27 -7.65 0.91
N LEU A 179 -8.05 -7.36 0.48
CA LEU A 179 -7.78 -6.69 -0.81
C LEU A 179 -8.21 -7.54 -2.00
N ARG A 180 -7.92 -8.84 -1.99
CA ARG A 180 -8.36 -9.78 -3.03
C ARG A 180 -9.90 -9.73 -3.19
N ASP A 181 -10.62 -9.86 -2.07
CA ASP A 181 -12.08 -9.88 -2.07
C ASP A 181 -12.66 -8.54 -2.54
N PHE A 182 -12.10 -7.43 -2.09
CA PHE A 182 -12.47 -6.09 -2.57
C PHE A 182 -12.22 -5.95 -4.08
N LEU A 183 -11.04 -6.32 -4.57
CA LEU A 183 -10.72 -6.20 -5.99
C LEU A 183 -11.58 -7.13 -6.85
N ALA A 184 -11.95 -8.31 -6.37
CA ALA A 184 -12.81 -9.22 -7.09
C ALA A 184 -14.19 -8.62 -7.42
N ALA A 185 -14.67 -7.69 -6.59
CA ALA A 185 -15.93 -6.97 -6.81
C ALA A 185 -15.82 -5.81 -7.81
N LEU A 186 -14.60 -5.42 -8.23
CA LEU A 186 -14.38 -4.32 -9.17
C LEU A 186 -14.31 -4.81 -10.63
N PRO A 187 -14.71 -3.99 -11.62
CA PRO A 187 -14.45 -4.25 -13.02
C PRO A 187 -12.93 -4.44 -13.28
N ALA A 188 -12.58 -5.32 -14.22
CA ALA A 188 -11.18 -5.62 -14.56
C ALA A 188 -10.35 -4.36 -14.91
N ALA A 189 -10.95 -3.38 -15.59
CA ALA A 189 -10.28 -2.12 -15.94
C ALA A 189 -9.90 -1.23 -14.73
N ARG A 190 -10.43 -1.53 -13.53
CA ARG A 190 -10.19 -0.75 -12.31
C ARG A 190 -9.31 -1.47 -11.28
N ARG A 191 -8.82 -2.67 -11.59
CA ARG A 191 -8.05 -3.49 -10.65
C ARG A 191 -6.80 -4.10 -11.29
N LEU A 192 -5.72 -4.14 -10.52
CA LEU A 192 -4.48 -4.83 -10.87
C LEU A 192 -3.86 -5.41 -9.60
N THR A 193 -3.32 -6.62 -9.69
CA THR A 193 -2.47 -7.19 -8.63
C THR A 193 -1.04 -7.28 -9.13
N CYS A 194 -0.09 -6.72 -8.38
CA CYS A 194 1.33 -6.73 -8.69
C CYS A 194 2.12 -7.39 -7.56
N ARG A 195 2.98 -8.34 -7.90
CA ARG A 195 3.96 -8.88 -6.97
C ARG A 195 5.21 -7.99 -7.00
N LEU A 196 5.73 -7.64 -5.83
CA LEU A 196 6.96 -6.85 -5.74
C LEU A 196 8.12 -7.52 -6.48
N GLU A 197 8.23 -8.83 -6.36
CA GLU A 197 9.29 -9.63 -6.96
C GLU A 197 9.28 -9.54 -8.48
N ASP A 198 8.08 -9.54 -9.09
CA ASP A 198 7.92 -9.40 -10.54
C ASP A 198 8.27 -7.99 -11.01
N LEU A 199 7.94 -6.97 -10.23
CA LEU A 199 8.33 -5.58 -10.52
C LEU A 199 9.84 -5.34 -10.39
N LEU A 200 10.51 -6.08 -9.51
CA LEU A 200 11.96 -5.99 -9.33
C LEU A 200 12.75 -6.72 -10.43
N GLY A 201 12.21 -7.80 -10.99
CA GLY A 201 12.90 -8.69 -11.92
C GLY A 201 12.38 -8.65 -13.36
N GLY A 202 11.21 -8.06 -13.62
CA GLY A 202 10.52 -8.22 -14.88
C GLY A 202 10.08 -6.92 -15.57
N GLU A 203 10.52 -6.70 -16.81
CA GLU A 203 10.08 -5.58 -17.65
C GLU A 203 8.56 -5.66 -17.93
N ARG A 204 8.04 -6.87 -18.13
CA ARG A 204 6.62 -7.09 -18.42
C ARG A 204 5.71 -6.58 -17.29
N ALA A 205 6.03 -6.89 -16.04
CA ALA A 205 5.24 -6.45 -14.89
C ALA A 205 5.26 -4.91 -14.74
N VAL A 206 6.41 -4.30 -15.01
CA VAL A 206 6.55 -2.84 -15.03
C VAL A 206 5.69 -2.23 -16.14
N MET A 207 5.75 -2.77 -17.35
CA MET A 207 4.95 -2.30 -18.49
C MET A 207 3.45 -2.42 -18.21
N GLU A 208 3.00 -3.53 -17.61
CA GLU A 208 1.60 -3.73 -17.23
C GLU A 208 1.15 -2.69 -16.19
N LEU A 209 1.98 -2.41 -15.19
CA LEU A 209 1.71 -1.39 -14.18
C LEU A 209 1.56 0.01 -14.81
N PHE A 210 2.51 0.42 -15.67
CA PHE A 210 2.47 1.73 -16.34
C PHE A 210 1.23 1.86 -17.22
N THR A 211 0.95 0.84 -18.04
CA THR A 211 -0.24 0.79 -18.90
C THR A 211 -1.53 0.89 -18.06
N PHE A 212 -1.63 0.13 -16.96
CA PHE A 212 -2.78 0.20 -16.08
C PHE A 212 -2.97 1.59 -15.47
N CYS A 213 -1.89 2.23 -15.03
CA CYS A 213 -1.93 3.58 -14.48
C CYS A 213 -2.23 4.66 -15.55
N GLY A 214 -2.09 4.36 -16.84
CA GLY A 214 -2.18 5.33 -17.94
C GLY A 214 -0.92 6.19 -18.08
N ALA A 215 0.19 5.72 -17.52
CA ALA A 215 1.50 6.37 -17.59
C ALA A 215 2.31 5.87 -18.81
N ASP A 216 3.22 6.70 -19.29
CA ASP A 216 4.13 6.33 -20.37
C ASP A 216 5.31 5.52 -19.82
N MET A 217 5.65 4.47 -20.54
CA MET A 217 6.79 3.61 -20.17
C MET A 217 8.09 4.40 -20.29
N PRO A 218 8.90 4.51 -19.24
CA PRO A 218 10.17 5.22 -19.29
C PRO A 218 11.23 4.41 -20.03
N GLU A 219 12.37 5.05 -20.31
CA GLU A 219 13.54 4.38 -20.88
C GLU A 219 13.99 3.22 -19.98
N ALA A 220 14.30 2.07 -20.59
CA ALA A 220 14.70 0.84 -19.89
C ALA A 220 15.86 1.06 -18.89
N GLY A 221 16.85 1.89 -19.24
CA GLY A 221 17.98 2.22 -18.37
C GLY A 221 17.56 2.89 -17.04
N LYS A 222 16.51 3.73 -17.07
CA LYS A 222 15.98 4.39 -15.88
C LYS A 222 15.25 3.38 -14.96
N VAL A 223 14.50 2.46 -15.55
CA VAL A 223 13.82 1.37 -14.83
C VAL A 223 14.85 0.49 -14.13
N THR A 224 15.84 -0.02 -14.87
CA THR A 224 16.92 -0.86 -14.35
C THR A 224 17.70 -0.15 -13.23
N ALA A 225 17.94 1.15 -13.35
CA ALA A 225 18.63 1.93 -12.31
C ALA A 225 17.83 1.98 -11.00
N ILE A 226 16.49 2.00 -11.05
CA ILE A 226 15.64 1.94 -9.86
C ILE A 226 15.56 0.51 -9.31
N GLN A 227 15.38 -0.49 -10.18
CA GLN A 227 15.34 -1.92 -9.80
C GLN A 227 16.63 -2.37 -9.12
N GLY A 228 17.79 -1.88 -9.56
CA GLY A 228 19.11 -2.21 -8.98
C GLY A 228 19.40 -1.56 -7.63
N ARG A 229 18.55 -0.63 -7.17
CA ARG A 229 18.73 -0.01 -5.85
C ARG A 229 18.17 -0.91 -4.76
N PRO A 230 18.88 -1.09 -3.64
CA PRO A 230 18.32 -1.81 -2.50
C PRO A 230 17.05 -1.13 -2.02
N VAL A 231 15.94 -1.83 -2.06
CA VAL A 231 14.56 -1.31 -1.80
C VAL A 231 14.39 -0.63 -0.43
N ASN A 232 15.33 -0.79 0.49
CA ASN A 232 15.25 -0.31 1.87
C ASN A 232 16.30 0.73 2.27
N THR A 233 17.17 1.20 1.35
CA THR A 233 18.28 2.10 1.71
C THR A 233 18.07 3.56 1.34
N LEU A 234 17.05 3.89 0.55
CA LEU A 234 16.85 5.25 0.04
C LEU A 234 16.27 6.24 1.08
N TRP A 235 15.68 5.73 2.14
CA TRP A 235 15.21 6.55 3.25
C TRP A 235 15.75 5.97 4.55
N VAL A 236 16.97 6.33 4.86
CA VAL A 236 17.42 6.37 6.23
C VAL A 236 16.69 7.58 6.81
N ASP A 237 15.56 7.34 7.50
CA ASP A 237 14.99 8.39 8.33
C ASP A 237 16.11 8.83 9.26
N ALA A 238 16.47 10.12 9.20
CA ALA A 238 17.56 10.67 10.02
C ALA A 238 17.31 10.43 11.52
N ASP A 239 16.06 10.13 11.86
CA ASP A 239 15.56 9.88 13.22
C ASP A 239 15.45 8.39 13.59
N GLU A 240 15.80 7.44 12.69
CA GLU A 240 15.86 6.02 13.09
C GLU A 240 17.11 5.78 13.95
N PRO A 241 16.96 5.24 15.17
CA PRO A 241 18.10 4.88 16.00
C PRO A 241 19.05 3.93 15.27
N ASP A 242 20.35 4.16 15.34
CA ASP A 242 21.40 3.40 14.63
C ASP A 242 21.36 1.88 14.86
N ASN A 243 20.75 1.43 15.96
CA ASN A 243 20.56 0.03 16.32
C ASN A 243 19.54 -0.71 15.42
N MET A 244 18.66 -0.02 14.68
CA MET A 244 17.76 -0.66 13.71
C MET A 244 18.40 -0.92 12.34
N LYS A 245 19.51 -0.22 12.00
CA LYS A 245 20.16 -0.29 10.69
C LYS A 245 20.97 -1.57 10.45
N LYS A 246 21.38 -2.27 11.50
CA LYS A 246 22.32 -3.40 11.44
C LYS A 246 21.97 -4.52 12.42
N ASN A 247 20.70 -4.88 12.57
CA ASN A 247 20.41 -6.01 13.44
C ASN A 247 20.62 -7.34 12.67
N PRO A 248 21.73 -8.06 12.89
CA PRO A 248 21.98 -9.36 12.27
C PRO A 248 21.02 -10.46 12.76
N ALA A 249 20.16 -10.13 13.73
CA ALA A 249 19.19 -11.07 14.30
C ALA A 249 18.02 -11.44 13.36
N PHE A 250 17.93 -10.81 12.17
CA PHE A 250 16.88 -11.12 11.19
C PHE A 250 17.50 -11.58 9.87
N PRO A 251 17.89 -12.84 9.73
CA PRO A 251 18.33 -13.42 8.47
C PRO A 251 17.21 -13.44 7.43
N ALA A 252 17.50 -13.82 6.19
CA ALA A 252 16.49 -14.05 5.18
C ALA A 252 15.50 -15.13 5.66
N PHE A 253 14.23 -15.04 5.25
CA PHE A 253 13.20 -15.96 5.73
C PHE A 253 13.55 -17.45 5.55
N LYS A 254 14.19 -17.79 4.46
CA LYS A 254 14.65 -19.17 4.19
C LYS A 254 15.61 -19.73 5.25
N ASP A 255 16.33 -18.83 5.94
CA ASP A 255 17.32 -19.17 6.96
C ASP A 255 16.74 -19.15 8.39
N TRP A 256 15.43 -18.91 8.52
CA TRP A 256 14.74 -18.94 9.81
C TRP A 256 14.56 -20.36 10.32
N PRO A 257 14.47 -20.58 11.66
CA PRO A 257 14.14 -21.87 12.23
C PRO A 257 12.85 -22.46 11.61
N ALA A 258 12.82 -23.78 11.41
CA ALA A 258 11.68 -24.45 10.78
C ALA A 258 10.35 -24.12 11.48
N GLY A 259 10.30 -24.13 12.83
CA GLY A 259 9.10 -23.79 13.58
C GLY A 259 8.57 -22.37 13.32
N GLU A 260 9.45 -21.38 13.12
CA GLU A 260 9.04 -20.02 12.77
C GLU A 260 8.49 -19.94 11.33
N ARG A 261 9.11 -20.66 10.40
CA ARG A 261 8.62 -20.76 9.02
C ARG A 261 7.26 -21.45 8.95
N GLU A 262 7.05 -22.50 9.75
CA GLU A 262 5.77 -23.21 9.85
C GLU A 262 4.63 -22.34 10.37
N LYS A 263 4.90 -21.40 11.32
CA LYS A 263 3.90 -20.42 11.76
C LYS A 263 3.41 -19.58 10.61
N VAL A 264 4.33 -19.06 9.78
CA VAL A 264 4.00 -18.26 8.60
C VAL A 264 3.23 -19.11 7.58
N ALA A 265 3.70 -20.30 7.28
CA ALA A 265 3.06 -21.21 6.33
C ALA A 265 1.63 -21.55 6.77
N ARG A 266 1.42 -21.87 8.05
CA ARG A 266 0.12 -22.19 8.62
C ARG A 266 -0.89 -21.04 8.48
N ALA A 267 -0.43 -19.80 8.68
CA ALA A 267 -1.30 -18.64 8.61
C ALA A 267 -1.57 -18.18 7.17
N CYS A 268 -0.57 -18.30 6.28
CA CYS A 268 -0.58 -17.63 4.98
C CYS A 268 -0.82 -18.56 3.79
N ALA A 269 -0.70 -19.90 3.94
CA ALA A 269 -0.62 -20.82 2.79
C ALA A 269 -1.78 -20.73 1.80
N ALA A 270 -3.01 -20.53 2.26
CA ALA A 270 -4.17 -20.42 1.37
C ALA A 270 -4.08 -19.17 0.50
N THR A 271 -3.94 -18.01 1.14
CA THR A 271 -3.85 -16.71 0.45
C THR A 271 -2.56 -16.59 -0.39
N ALA A 272 -1.45 -17.16 0.10
CA ALA A 272 -0.19 -17.19 -0.65
C ALA A 272 -0.33 -17.93 -1.97
N ARG A 273 -0.96 -19.11 -1.97
CA ARG A 273 -1.20 -19.89 -3.17
C ARG A 273 -2.08 -19.15 -4.18
N GLU A 274 -3.11 -18.45 -3.73
CA GLU A 274 -4.00 -17.64 -4.59
C GLU A 274 -3.29 -16.41 -5.19
N LEU A 275 -2.17 -16.01 -4.60
CA LEU A 275 -1.30 -14.91 -5.06
C LEU A 275 -0.01 -15.41 -5.71
N ASP A 276 0.02 -16.69 -6.11
CA ASP A 276 1.14 -17.36 -6.79
C ASP A 276 2.46 -17.34 -6.01
N TYR A 277 2.38 -17.50 -4.66
CA TYR A 277 3.54 -17.70 -3.80
C TYR A 277 3.63 -19.13 -3.28
N GLU A 278 4.85 -19.66 -3.27
CA GLU A 278 5.23 -20.89 -2.59
C GLU A 278 5.79 -20.57 -1.19
N LEU A 279 5.52 -21.45 -0.18
CA LEU A 279 5.95 -21.27 1.23
C LEU A 279 6.74 -22.47 1.72
#